data_b9a2d76212964eda4a94909e0e8ffdff
#
_entry.id   b9a2d76212964eda4a94909e0e8ffdff
#
_cell.length_a   1.000
_cell.length_b   1.000
_cell.length_c   1.000
_cell.angle_alpha   90.00
_cell.angle_beta   90.00
_cell.angle_gamma   90.00
#
_symmetry.space_group_name_H-M   'P 1'
#
loop_
_entity.id
_entity.type
_entity.pdbx_description
1 polymer ?
#
loop_
_entity_poly.entity_id
_entity_poly.type
_entity_poly.pdbx_seq_one_letter_code
_entity_poly.pdbx_strand_id
1 'polypeptide(L)'
;MSAEDLLRWVYGEYGDKLCLTCSWQKQSSVLVHMVSELDLDVNVVELDTHLFFKETYETRERIVDRYDLKLIRPEIITVAEQHKQEGPNLWERDPDRCCHIRKVEPLIQALEPYDAWVSGIRRDQSPSRADARKVERSDRYGVWKIQPLADWSEKEVWAYITANDIPYNPLHDAGYRSIGCIPCTRPTRPDEEERAGRWADSDKLECGIHLEDAHKGDEGKE
;
A
#
# COMPACT_ATOMS: atom_id res chain seq x y z
N MET A 1 -1.62 9.96 -19.97
CA MET A 1 -1.63 10.85 -18.78
C MET A 1 -0.49 10.39 -17.89
N SER A 2 0.43 11.31 -17.52
CA SER A 2 1.53 11.04 -16.58
C SER A 2 0.99 10.79 -15.16
N ALA A 3 1.85 10.34 -14.24
CA ALA A 3 1.46 10.15 -12.84
C ALA A 3 1.10 11.49 -12.19
N GLU A 4 1.90 12.52 -12.45
CA GLU A 4 1.69 13.89 -11.93
C GLU A 4 0.41 14.52 -12.48
N ASP A 5 0.13 14.36 -13.79
CA ASP A 5 -1.11 14.88 -14.38
C ASP A 5 -2.34 14.19 -13.80
N LEU A 6 -2.25 12.87 -13.53
CA LEU A 6 -3.33 12.13 -12.89
C LEU A 6 -3.56 12.60 -11.45
N LEU A 7 -2.48 12.86 -10.69
CA LEU A 7 -2.59 13.39 -9.33
C LEU A 7 -3.21 14.79 -9.31
N ARG A 8 -2.80 15.70 -10.22
CA ARG A 8 -3.42 17.04 -10.34
C ARG A 8 -4.90 16.94 -10.68
N TRP A 9 -5.23 16.08 -11.65
CA TRP A 9 -6.62 15.91 -12.07
C TRP A 9 -7.49 15.38 -10.93
N VAL A 10 -7.08 14.30 -10.26
CA VAL A 10 -7.88 13.70 -9.19
C VAL A 10 -8.01 14.64 -7.97
N TYR A 11 -6.96 15.39 -7.66
CA TYR A 11 -7.03 16.41 -6.61
C TYR A 11 -8.00 17.54 -6.96
N GLY A 12 -8.02 17.97 -8.21
CA GLY A 12 -8.99 18.97 -8.70
C GLY A 12 -10.44 18.49 -8.60
N GLU A 13 -10.69 17.20 -8.77
CA GLU A 13 -12.04 16.60 -8.69
C GLU A 13 -12.50 16.35 -7.24
N TYR A 14 -11.60 15.90 -6.35
CA TYR A 14 -11.98 15.40 -5.02
C TYR A 14 -11.48 16.29 -3.86
N GLY A 15 -10.43 17.08 -4.04
CA GLY A 15 -9.90 17.97 -3.01
C GLY A 15 -9.61 17.24 -1.71
N ASP A 16 -10.21 17.69 -0.61
CA ASP A 16 -10.11 17.12 0.73
C ASP A 16 -10.73 15.72 0.88
N LYS A 17 -11.51 15.27 -0.13
CA LYS A 17 -12.05 13.91 -0.20
C LYS A 17 -11.09 12.91 -0.87
N LEU A 18 -9.86 13.32 -1.16
CA LEU A 18 -8.78 12.47 -1.63
C LEU A 18 -7.85 12.09 -0.48
N CYS A 19 -7.44 10.83 -0.41
CA CYS A 19 -6.35 10.40 0.47
C CYS A 19 -5.31 9.55 -0.27
N LEU A 20 -4.12 9.44 0.30
CA LEU A 20 -3.02 8.58 -0.15
C LEU A 20 -2.69 7.57 0.95
N THR A 21 -2.73 6.26 0.65
CA THR A 21 -2.19 5.27 1.59
C THR A 21 -0.68 5.12 1.43
N CYS A 22 0.04 5.17 2.55
CA CYS A 22 1.49 5.03 2.58
C CYS A 22 1.92 3.78 3.35
N SER A 23 2.71 2.93 2.70
CA SER A 23 3.29 1.72 3.28
C SER A 23 4.80 1.83 3.51
N TRP A 24 5.37 3.01 3.31
CA TRP A 24 6.80 3.34 3.46
C TRP A 24 7.73 2.49 2.59
N GLN A 25 7.19 1.89 1.53
CA GLN A 25 7.96 1.26 0.46
C GLN A 25 8.26 2.25 -0.67
N LYS A 26 9.15 1.91 -1.57
CA LYS A 26 9.62 2.75 -2.68
C LYS A 26 8.49 3.48 -3.45
N GLN A 27 7.38 2.79 -3.74
CA GLN A 27 6.27 3.39 -4.50
C GLN A 27 5.52 4.46 -3.70
N SER A 28 5.28 4.21 -2.41
CA SER A 28 4.63 5.22 -1.56
C SER A 28 5.54 6.42 -1.32
N SER A 29 6.86 6.23 -1.21
CA SER A 29 7.81 7.34 -1.12
C SER A 29 7.77 8.23 -2.37
N VAL A 30 7.68 7.62 -3.56
CA VAL A 30 7.52 8.35 -4.82
C VAL A 30 6.22 9.15 -4.84
N LEU A 31 5.09 8.54 -4.45
CA LEU A 31 3.80 9.23 -4.46
C LEU A 31 3.74 10.36 -3.43
N VAL A 32 4.31 10.17 -2.23
CA VAL A 32 4.43 11.24 -1.22
C VAL A 32 5.25 12.41 -1.77
N HIS A 33 6.39 12.13 -2.40
CA HIS A 33 7.20 13.17 -3.04
C HIS A 33 6.41 13.90 -4.13
N MET A 34 5.72 13.17 -5.02
CA MET A 34 4.93 13.79 -6.09
C MET A 34 3.84 14.71 -5.56
N VAL A 35 3.06 14.31 -4.55
CA VAL A 35 2.01 15.16 -4.00
C VAL A 35 2.58 16.38 -3.31
N SER A 36 3.75 16.27 -2.67
CA SER A 36 4.47 17.38 -2.06
C SER A 36 5.00 18.37 -3.11
N GLU A 37 5.68 17.88 -4.17
CA GLU A 37 6.20 18.76 -5.26
C GLU A 37 5.10 19.45 -6.06
N LEU A 38 3.91 18.86 -6.07
CA LEU A 38 2.73 19.42 -6.73
C LEU A 38 1.93 20.37 -5.83
N ASP A 39 2.37 20.58 -4.58
CA ASP A 39 1.68 21.37 -3.56
C ASP A 39 0.21 20.94 -3.36
N LEU A 40 -0.02 19.62 -3.31
CA LEU A 40 -1.34 19.04 -3.10
C LEU A 40 -1.51 18.69 -1.62
N ASP A 41 -2.48 19.31 -0.95
CA ASP A 41 -2.81 19.02 0.48
C ASP A 41 -3.61 17.72 0.59
N VAL A 42 -2.93 16.59 0.39
CA VAL A 42 -3.53 15.24 0.43
C VAL A 42 -3.27 14.59 1.77
N ASN A 43 -4.32 14.12 2.41
CA ASN A 43 -4.20 13.33 3.65
C ASN A 43 -3.49 12.00 3.42
N VAL A 44 -2.48 11.68 4.24
CA VAL A 44 -1.72 10.43 4.15
C VAL A 44 -2.20 9.45 5.21
N VAL A 45 -2.74 8.32 4.78
CA VAL A 45 -3.23 7.24 5.66
C VAL A 45 -2.15 6.19 5.83
N GLU A 46 -1.76 5.93 7.08
CA GLU A 46 -0.86 4.85 7.48
C GLU A 46 -1.64 3.74 8.21
N LEU A 47 -1.45 2.50 7.79
CA LEU A 47 -1.92 1.32 8.51
C LEU A 47 -0.76 0.72 9.30
N ASP A 48 -0.50 1.25 10.52
CA ASP A 48 0.55 0.70 11.37
C ASP A 48 0.11 -0.65 11.96
N THR A 49 0.60 -1.72 11.39
CA THR A 49 0.27 -3.08 11.83
C THR A 49 0.92 -3.50 13.15
N HIS A 50 1.74 -2.66 13.77
CA HIS A 50 2.60 -2.97 14.93
C HIS A 50 3.56 -4.14 14.70
N LEU A 51 3.78 -4.50 13.43
CA LEU A 51 4.64 -5.62 12.99
C LEU A 51 5.64 -5.17 11.91
N PHE A 52 5.87 -3.86 11.78
CA PHE A 52 6.84 -3.34 10.83
C PHE A 52 8.28 -3.57 11.28
N PHE A 53 9.19 -3.65 10.33
CA PHE A 53 10.62 -3.57 10.59
C PHE A 53 11.00 -2.21 11.20
N LYS A 54 12.07 -2.19 12.00
CA LYS A 54 12.62 -0.95 12.53
C LYS A 54 12.95 0.05 11.42
N GLU A 55 13.53 -0.44 10.33
CA GLU A 55 13.89 0.34 9.14
C GLU A 55 12.66 0.98 8.45
N THR A 56 11.50 0.33 8.56
CA THR A 56 10.24 0.90 8.05
C THR A 56 9.80 2.09 8.90
N TYR A 57 9.89 2.00 10.23
CA TYR A 57 9.59 3.11 11.13
C TYR A 57 10.58 4.28 10.94
N GLU A 58 11.88 4.01 10.83
CA GLU A 58 12.91 5.01 10.56
C GLU A 58 12.72 5.70 9.21
N THR A 59 12.28 4.95 8.18
CA THR A 59 11.95 5.51 6.87
C THR A 59 10.73 6.42 6.96
N ARG A 60 9.70 5.99 7.68
CA ARG A 60 8.52 6.81 7.97
C ARG A 60 8.91 8.16 8.56
N GLU A 61 9.70 8.15 9.63
CA GLU A 61 10.13 9.37 10.31
C GLU A 61 10.86 10.32 9.37
N ARG A 62 11.81 9.81 8.59
CA ARG A 62 12.55 10.61 7.60
C ARG A 62 11.63 11.23 6.53
N ILE A 63 10.63 10.49 6.07
CA ILE A 63 9.70 10.97 5.04
C ILE A 63 8.73 11.99 5.65
N VAL A 64 8.20 11.73 6.83
CA VAL A 64 7.31 12.65 7.55
C VAL A 64 7.99 13.98 7.82
N ASP A 65 9.21 13.96 8.33
CA ASP A 65 9.99 15.17 8.62
C ASP A 65 10.34 15.94 7.34
N ARG A 66 10.70 15.24 6.26
CA ARG A 66 11.10 15.90 4.99
C ARG A 66 9.94 16.61 4.30
N TYR A 67 8.74 16.05 4.35
CA TYR A 67 7.57 16.55 3.62
C TYR A 67 6.49 17.14 4.52
N ASP A 68 6.74 17.31 5.82
CA ASP A 68 5.79 17.85 6.82
C ASP A 68 4.40 17.19 6.74
N LEU A 69 4.37 15.86 6.72
CA LEU A 69 3.15 15.10 6.45
C LEU A 69 2.21 15.05 7.66
N LYS A 70 0.94 15.27 7.41
CA LYS A 70 -0.14 14.95 8.35
C LYS A 70 -0.56 13.50 8.16
N LEU A 71 -0.24 12.65 9.15
CA LEU A 71 -0.59 11.24 9.11
C LEU A 71 -1.95 10.99 9.79
N ILE A 72 -2.82 10.27 9.07
CA ILE A 72 -4.04 9.69 9.61
C ILE A 72 -3.76 8.22 9.90
N ARG A 73 -3.94 7.82 11.17
CA ARG A 73 -3.73 6.46 11.65
C ARG A 73 -5.02 5.93 12.25
N PRO A 74 -5.72 5.02 11.55
CA PRO A 74 -6.84 4.32 12.16
C PRO A 74 -6.34 3.49 13.35
N GLU A 75 -7.21 3.28 14.32
CA GLU A 75 -6.87 2.45 15.47
C GLU A 75 -6.75 0.98 15.03
N ILE A 76 -5.64 0.34 15.39
CA ILE A 76 -5.38 -1.07 15.13
C ILE A 76 -5.03 -1.73 16.45
N ILE A 77 -5.70 -2.84 16.76
CA ILE A 77 -5.45 -3.58 18.01
C ILE A 77 -3.97 -3.95 18.13
N THR A 78 -3.45 -3.97 19.35
CA THR A 78 -2.07 -4.39 19.61
C THR A 78 -1.86 -5.87 19.28
N VAL A 79 -0.60 -6.29 19.13
CA VAL A 79 -0.27 -7.72 18.96
C VAL A 79 -0.72 -8.55 20.16
N ALA A 80 -0.61 -8.00 21.37
CA ALA A 80 -1.05 -8.67 22.60
C ALA A 80 -2.57 -8.88 22.64
N GLU A 81 -3.35 -7.90 22.22
CA GLU A 81 -4.81 -8.03 22.12
C GLU A 81 -5.21 -9.05 21.06
N GLN A 82 -4.57 -9.02 19.88
CA GLN A 82 -4.80 -10.06 18.89
C GLN A 82 -4.48 -11.46 19.42
N HIS A 83 -3.35 -11.64 20.13
CA HIS A 83 -3.02 -12.94 20.72
C HIS A 83 -4.06 -13.40 21.75
N LYS A 84 -4.65 -12.47 22.49
CA LYS A 84 -5.71 -12.77 23.45
C LYS A 84 -7.01 -13.20 22.77
N GLN A 85 -7.35 -12.58 21.65
CA GLN A 85 -8.62 -12.84 20.93
C GLN A 85 -8.53 -14.04 20.00
N GLU A 86 -7.44 -14.17 19.23
CA GLU A 86 -7.29 -15.12 18.12
C GLU A 86 -6.26 -16.22 18.45
N GLY A 87 -5.56 -16.13 19.59
CA GLY A 87 -4.41 -16.97 19.92
C GLY A 87 -3.08 -16.49 19.34
N PRO A 88 -1.94 -17.08 19.74
CA PRO A 88 -0.62 -16.63 19.32
C PRO A 88 -0.36 -16.87 17.83
N ASN A 89 0.53 -16.05 17.25
CA ASN A 89 1.06 -16.19 15.88
C ASN A 89 -0.02 -16.38 14.81
N LEU A 90 -1.08 -15.57 14.85
CA LEU A 90 -2.15 -15.66 13.85
C LEU A 90 -1.62 -15.55 12.41
N TRP A 91 -0.56 -14.77 12.17
CA TRP A 91 0.08 -14.62 10.86
C TRP A 91 0.65 -15.92 10.26
N GLU A 92 0.96 -16.92 11.09
CA GLU A 92 1.42 -18.24 10.65
C GLU A 92 0.26 -19.20 10.39
N ARG A 93 -0.78 -19.15 11.24
CA ARG A 93 -1.92 -20.08 11.22
C ARG A 93 -3.01 -19.66 10.24
N ASP A 94 -3.29 -18.37 10.18
CA ASP A 94 -4.29 -17.77 9.30
C ASP A 94 -3.84 -16.34 8.90
N PRO A 95 -2.95 -16.26 7.89
CA PRO A 95 -2.45 -14.97 7.42
C PRO A 95 -3.54 -14.09 6.78
N ASP A 96 -4.65 -14.67 6.29
CA ASP A 96 -5.77 -13.92 5.75
C ASP A 96 -6.53 -13.19 6.86
N ARG A 97 -6.88 -13.91 7.93
CA ARG A 97 -7.52 -13.32 9.12
C ARG A 97 -6.64 -12.25 9.76
N CYS A 98 -5.32 -12.51 9.88
CA CYS A 98 -4.36 -11.54 10.40
C CYS A 98 -4.34 -10.25 9.55
N CYS A 99 -4.27 -10.36 8.23
CA CYS A 99 -4.30 -9.22 7.34
C CYS A 99 -5.66 -8.51 7.36
N HIS A 100 -6.75 -9.24 7.50
CA HIS A 100 -8.09 -8.67 7.63
C HIS A 100 -8.17 -7.72 8.84
N ILE A 101 -7.83 -8.20 10.01
CA ILE A 101 -7.84 -7.43 11.27
C ILE A 101 -6.89 -6.24 11.22
N ARG A 102 -5.67 -6.42 10.67
CA ARG A 102 -4.61 -5.40 10.76
C ARG A 102 -4.54 -4.44 9.60
N LYS A 103 -5.27 -4.71 8.52
CA LYS A 103 -5.18 -3.91 7.29
C LYS A 103 -6.53 -3.62 6.67
N VAL A 104 -7.36 -4.66 6.44
CA VAL A 104 -8.61 -4.49 5.68
C VAL A 104 -9.64 -3.72 6.50
N GLU A 105 -9.95 -4.17 7.72
CA GLU A 105 -10.88 -3.47 8.61
C GLU A 105 -10.44 -2.02 8.90
N PRO A 106 -9.16 -1.78 9.29
CA PRO A 106 -8.71 -0.40 9.52
C PRO A 106 -8.73 0.47 8.26
N LEU A 107 -8.48 -0.11 7.07
CA LEU A 107 -8.58 0.65 5.83
C LEU A 107 -10.03 1.02 5.50
N ILE A 108 -11.00 0.13 5.71
CA ILE A 108 -12.42 0.44 5.54
C ILE A 108 -12.78 1.67 6.37
N GLN A 109 -12.43 1.67 7.67
CA GLN A 109 -12.70 2.80 8.56
C GLN A 109 -11.97 4.08 8.12
N ALA A 110 -10.71 3.96 7.73
CA ALA A 110 -9.92 5.12 7.31
C ALA A 110 -10.43 5.75 6.00
N LEU A 111 -11.07 4.97 5.13
CA LEU A 111 -11.58 5.46 3.84
C LEU A 111 -13.00 6.04 3.91
N GLU A 112 -13.75 5.83 5.01
CA GLU A 112 -15.13 6.35 5.16
C GLU A 112 -15.30 7.84 4.83
N PRO A 113 -14.39 8.76 5.21
CA PRO A 113 -14.54 10.18 4.90
C PRO A 113 -14.15 10.57 3.47
N TYR A 114 -13.61 9.64 2.66
CA TYR A 114 -13.04 9.93 1.34
C TYR A 114 -13.88 9.36 0.20
N ASP A 115 -13.78 10.01 -0.96
CA ASP A 115 -14.41 9.56 -2.22
C ASP A 115 -13.38 8.97 -3.20
N ALA A 116 -12.08 9.29 -3.00
CA ALA A 116 -10.98 8.78 -3.81
C ALA A 116 -9.76 8.41 -2.96
N TRP A 117 -9.06 7.35 -3.39
CA TRP A 117 -7.92 6.76 -2.70
C TRP A 117 -6.76 6.52 -3.66
N VAL A 118 -5.63 7.16 -3.42
CA VAL A 118 -4.38 6.95 -4.17
C VAL A 118 -3.59 5.79 -3.54
N SER A 119 -3.13 4.86 -4.37
CA SER A 119 -2.28 3.74 -3.96
C SER A 119 -1.09 3.52 -4.90
N GLY A 120 -0.02 2.93 -4.38
CA GLY A 120 1.24 2.69 -5.10
C GLY A 120 1.30 1.36 -5.86
N ILE A 121 0.17 0.86 -6.38
CA ILE A 121 0.16 -0.36 -7.19
C ILE A 121 0.81 -0.13 -8.55
N ARG A 122 1.56 -1.11 -9.02
CA ARG A 122 2.12 -1.21 -10.37
C ARG A 122 1.78 -2.59 -10.96
N ARG A 123 1.54 -2.66 -12.27
CA ARG A 123 1.21 -3.92 -12.96
C ARG A 123 2.34 -4.93 -12.93
N ASP A 124 3.60 -4.46 -12.99
CA ASP A 124 4.78 -5.32 -13.04
C ASP A 124 5.20 -5.92 -11.69
N GLN A 125 4.50 -5.57 -10.58
CA GLN A 125 4.85 -6.07 -9.25
C GLN A 125 4.55 -7.57 -9.06
N SER A 126 3.52 -8.08 -9.70
CA SER A 126 3.10 -9.48 -9.65
C SER A 126 2.02 -9.79 -10.68
N PRO A 127 1.84 -11.06 -11.08
CA PRO A 127 0.74 -11.49 -11.95
C PRO A 127 -0.64 -11.08 -11.43
N SER A 128 -0.86 -11.09 -10.11
CA SER A 128 -2.13 -10.69 -9.48
C SER A 128 -2.46 -9.20 -9.69
N ARG A 129 -1.51 -8.38 -10.15
CA ARG A 129 -1.67 -6.94 -10.37
C ARG A 129 -1.62 -6.54 -11.86
N ALA A 130 -1.43 -7.50 -12.75
CA ALA A 130 -1.23 -7.24 -14.19
C ALA A 130 -2.35 -6.41 -14.83
N ASP A 131 -3.59 -6.54 -14.34
CA ASP A 131 -4.77 -5.86 -14.86
C ASP A 131 -5.12 -4.57 -14.10
N ALA A 132 -4.27 -4.10 -13.17
CA ALA A 132 -4.52 -2.89 -12.40
C ALA A 132 -4.72 -1.67 -13.32
N ARG A 133 -5.82 -0.94 -13.13
CA ARG A 133 -6.16 0.26 -13.91
C ARG A 133 -5.66 1.51 -13.19
N LYS A 134 -5.32 2.56 -13.94
CA LYS A 134 -4.96 3.86 -13.34
C LYS A 134 -6.09 4.46 -12.50
N VAL A 135 -7.33 4.22 -12.93
CA VAL A 135 -8.54 4.67 -12.23
C VAL A 135 -9.55 3.53 -12.31
N GLU A 136 -10.05 3.10 -11.17
CA GLU A 136 -11.08 2.07 -11.07
C GLU A 136 -12.00 2.33 -9.87
N ARG A 137 -13.23 1.87 -9.93
CA ARG A 137 -14.12 1.90 -8.77
C ARG A 137 -13.81 0.70 -7.88
N SER A 138 -13.62 0.93 -6.59
CA SER A 138 -13.58 -0.13 -5.61
C SER A 138 -14.95 -0.25 -4.95
N ASP A 139 -15.68 -1.33 -5.25
CA ASP A 139 -16.99 -1.58 -4.65
C ASP A 139 -16.87 -1.92 -3.17
N ARG A 140 -15.79 -2.60 -2.81
CA ARG A 140 -15.49 -2.96 -1.42
C ARG A 140 -15.38 -1.75 -0.50
N TYR A 141 -14.72 -0.70 -0.96
CA TYR A 141 -14.46 0.50 -0.16
C TYR A 141 -15.40 1.65 -0.49
N GLY A 142 -16.20 1.53 -1.55
CA GLY A 142 -17.10 2.58 -1.98
C GLY A 142 -16.41 3.84 -2.52
N VAL A 143 -15.13 3.76 -2.91
CA VAL A 143 -14.31 4.89 -3.36
C VAL A 143 -13.73 4.66 -4.76
N TRP A 144 -13.28 5.73 -5.41
CA TRP A 144 -12.43 5.62 -6.59
C TRP A 144 -10.99 5.32 -6.19
N LYS A 145 -10.44 4.25 -6.73
CA LYS A 145 -9.05 3.84 -6.50
C LYS A 145 -8.18 4.37 -7.63
N ILE A 146 -7.18 5.14 -7.27
CA ILE A 146 -6.30 5.84 -8.19
C ILE A 146 -4.89 5.26 -8.06
N GLN A 147 -4.32 4.84 -9.17
CA GLN A 147 -3.03 4.14 -9.22
C GLN A 147 -2.11 4.84 -10.23
N PRO A 148 -1.50 5.99 -9.85
CA PRO A 148 -0.73 6.81 -10.79
C PRO A 148 0.47 6.09 -11.40
N LEU A 149 1.04 5.14 -10.64
CA LEU A 149 2.23 4.38 -11.03
C LEU A 149 1.88 3.03 -11.72
N ALA A 150 0.60 2.79 -12.08
CA ALA A 150 0.17 1.47 -12.56
C ALA A 150 0.97 0.94 -13.75
N ASP A 151 1.42 1.79 -14.66
CA ASP A 151 2.22 1.46 -15.84
C ASP A 151 3.74 1.69 -15.68
N TRP A 152 4.20 2.07 -14.49
CA TRP A 152 5.62 2.23 -14.21
C TRP A 152 6.28 0.87 -13.96
N SER A 153 7.49 0.70 -14.50
CA SER A 153 8.39 -0.39 -14.16
C SER A 153 9.11 -0.12 -12.83
N GLU A 154 9.63 -1.19 -12.21
CA GLU A 154 10.50 -1.06 -11.04
C GLU A 154 11.71 -0.16 -11.33
N LYS A 155 12.27 -0.24 -12.55
CA LYS A 155 13.38 0.59 -12.99
C LYS A 155 13.03 2.08 -13.03
N GLU A 156 11.84 2.43 -13.48
CA GLU A 156 11.37 3.83 -13.50
C GLU A 156 11.17 4.37 -12.08
N VAL A 157 10.63 3.55 -11.16
CA VAL A 157 10.53 3.92 -9.73
C VAL A 157 11.89 4.24 -9.15
N TRP A 158 12.90 3.39 -9.36
CA TRP A 158 14.25 3.63 -8.87
C TRP A 158 14.94 4.82 -9.54
N ALA A 159 14.74 5.00 -10.84
CA ALA A 159 15.26 6.16 -11.55
C ALA A 159 14.69 7.47 -10.97
N TYR A 160 13.40 7.49 -10.68
CA TYR A 160 12.74 8.64 -10.08
C TYR A 160 13.22 8.91 -8.65
N ILE A 161 13.36 7.87 -7.82
CA ILE A 161 13.92 7.97 -6.45
C ILE A 161 15.31 8.58 -6.48
N THR A 162 16.18 8.07 -7.36
CA THR A 162 17.57 8.52 -7.47
C THR A 162 17.66 9.96 -8.00
N ALA A 163 16.87 10.30 -9.02
CA ALA A 163 16.89 11.64 -9.62
C ALA A 163 16.41 12.75 -8.66
N ASN A 164 15.53 12.41 -7.71
CA ASN A 164 14.95 13.37 -6.76
C ASN A 164 15.44 13.18 -5.31
N ASP A 165 16.46 12.34 -5.09
CA ASP A 165 17.02 12.06 -3.76
C ASP A 165 15.93 11.73 -2.72
N ILE A 166 14.97 10.86 -3.10
CA ILE A 166 13.84 10.52 -2.25
C ILE A 166 14.26 9.51 -1.18
N PRO A 167 13.93 9.74 0.11
CA PRO A 167 14.17 8.74 1.15
C PRO A 167 13.42 7.44 0.86
N TYR A 168 14.11 6.32 0.95
CA TYR A 168 13.54 4.99 0.79
C TYR A 168 13.98 4.04 1.92
N ASN A 169 13.30 2.91 2.04
CA ASN A 169 13.58 1.92 3.08
C ASN A 169 14.89 1.17 2.76
N PRO A 170 15.90 1.21 3.66
CA PRO A 170 17.21 0.58 3.42
C PRO A 170 17.16 -0.95 3.29
N LEU A 171 16.08 -1.60 3.72
CA LEU A 171 15.88 -3.03 3.46
C LEU A 171 15.88 -3.38 1.97
N HIS A 172 15.58 -2.42 1.08
CA HIS A 172 15.71 -2.63 -0.36
C HIS A 172 17.16 -2.94 -0.76
N ASP A 173 18.15 -2.29 -0.12
CA ASP A 173 19.57 -2.55 -0.34
C ASP A 173 20.01 -3.91 0.22
N ALA A 174 19.26 -4.43 1.20
CA ALA A 174 19.45 -5.75 1.79
C ALA A 174 18.67 -6.88 1.05
N GLY A 175 18.18 -6.61 -0.17
CA GLY A 175 17.52 -7.59 -1.01
C GLY A 175 16.02 -7.78 -0.76
N TYR A 176 15.39 -6.95 0.07
CA TYR A 176 13.94 -6.97 0.25
C TYR A 176 13.25 -6.17 -0.87
N ARG A 177 12.88 -6.81 -1.97
CA ARG A 177 12.24 -6.11 -3.10
C ARG A 177 10.81 -5.68 -2.82
N SER A 178 10.11 -6.38 -1.90
CA SER A 178 8.81 -6.01 -1.36
C SER A 178 8.81 -6.15 0.16
N ILE A 179 8.42 -5.12 0.89
CA ILE A 179 8.49 -5.05 2.35
C ILE A 179 7.07 -5.05 2.93
N GLY A 180 6.87 -5.75 4.04
CA GLY A 180 5.61 -5.75 4.80
C GLY A 180 5.86 -6.00 6.27
N CYS A 181 5.00 -6.78 6.93
CA CYS A 181 5.20 -7.19 8.32
C CYS A 181 6.39 -8.13 8.45
N ILE A 182 7.16 -8.00 9.55
CA ILE A 182 8.32 -8.86 9.87
C ILE A 182 8.02 -10.36 9.66
N PRO A 183 6.95 -10.92 10.26
CA PRO A 183 6.71 -12.36 10.17
C PRO A 183 6.29 -12.84 8.76
N CYS A 184 5.98 -11.91 7.85
CA CYS A 184 5.47 -12.22 6.50
C CYS A 184 6.41 -11.76 5.40
N THR A 185 7.69 -11.48 5.70
CA THR A 185 8.60 -10.88 4.72
C THR A 185 10.03 -11.40 4.89
N ARG A 186 10.60 -11.90 3.81
CA ARG A 186 12.03 -12.24 3.68
C ARG A 186 12.65 -11.52 2.49
N PRO A 187 13.98 -11.44 2.42
CA PRO A 187 14.65 -11.00 1.20
C PRO A 187 14.37 -11.96 0.04
N THR A 188 14.40 -11.45 -1.18
CA THR A 188 14.26 -12.22 -2.41
C THR A 188 15.61 -12.51 -3.04
N ARG A 189 15.74 -13.63 -3.75
CA ARG A 189 16.89 -13.89 -4.60
C ARG A 189 16.77 -13.09 -5.91
N PRO A 190 17.88 -12.86 -6.63
CA PRO A 190 17.86 -12.09 -7.88
C PRO A 190 16.96 -12.67 -8.98
N ASP A 191 16.76 -14.00 -8.97
CA ASP A 191 15.96 -14.75 -9.93
C ASP A 191 14.48 -14.91 -9.52
N GLU A 192 14.11 -14.43 -8.33
CA GLU A 192 12.73 -14.48 -7.85
C GLU A 192 11.93 -13.23 -8.30
N GLU A 193 10.61 -13.35 -8.35
CA GLU A 193 9.71 -12.22 -8.56
C GLU A 193 9.80 -11.19 -7.41
N GLU A 194 9.44 -9.94 -7.68
CA GLU A 194 9.51 -8.84 -6.69
C GLU A 194 8.83 -9.19 -5.37
N ARG A 195 7.72 -9.90 -5.42
CA ARG A 195 6.89 -10.22 -4.24
C ARG A 195 7.09 -11.64 -3.68
N ALA A 196 8.01 -12.43 -4.24
CA ALA A 196 8.29 -13.80 -3.78
C ALA A 196 8.74 -13.90 -2.32
N GLY A 197 9.25 -12.82 -1.74
CA GLY A 197 9.58 -12.74 -0.31
C GLY A 197 8.39 -12.53 0.61
N ARG A 198 7.16 -12.34 0.08
CA ARG A 198 5.96 -12.09 0.87
C ARG A 198 5.19 -13.41 1.07
N TRP A 199 4.86 -13.72 2.35
CA TRP A 199 4.15 -14.96 2.72
C TRP A 199 4.79 -16.21 2.11
N ALA A 200 6.13 -16.27 2.05
CA ALA A 200 6.87 -17.32 1.34
C ALA A 200 6.58 -18.75 1.79
N ASP A 201 6.03 -18.91 2.99
CA ASP A 201 5.66 -20.21 3.57
C ASP A 201 4.14 -20.51 3.45
N SER A 202 3.42 -19.78 2.59
CA SER A 202 1.98 -19.99 2.36
C SER A 202 1.59 -19.69 0.90
N ASP A 203 0.41 -20.14 0.47
CA ASP A 203 -0.15 -19.87 -0.86
C ASP A 203 -0.69 -18.44 -1.03
N LYS A 204 -0.53 -17.58 -0.01
CA LYS A 204 -1.03 -16.23 -0.01
C LYS A 204 -0.21 -15.33 -0.93
N LEU A 205 -0.88 -14.61 -1.84
CA LEU A 205 -0.25 -13.70 -2.81
C LEU A 205 -0.45 -12.22 -2.45
N GLU A 206 -1.58 -11.88 -1.80
CA GLU A 206 -1.95 -10.50 -1.49
C GLU A 206 -2.48 -10.34 -0.07
N CYS A 207 -2.34 -9.13 0.49
CA CYS A 207 -2.79 -8.83 1.85
C CYS A 207 -4.31 -8.57 1.98
N GLY A 208 -5.04 -8.65 0.89
CA GLY A 208 -6.48 -8.40 0.87
C GLY A 208 -6.90 -6.94 0.65
N ILE A 209 -6.03 -5.95 0.86
CA ILE A 209 -6.35 -4.53 0.66
C ILE A 209 -6.71 -4.22 -0.81
N HIS A 210 -6.05 -4.90 -1.75
CA HIS A 210 -6.17 -4.63 -3.17
C HIS A 210 -6.96 -5.68 -3.93
N LEU A 211 -7.47 -6.70 -3.23
CA LEU A 211 -8.38 -7.66 -3.79
C LEU A 211 -9.77 -7.03 -3.80
N GLU A 212 -10.37 -6.92 -4.97
CA GLU A 212 -11.81 -6.68 -5.06
C GLU A 212 -12.53 -7.95 -4.61
N ASP A 213 -13.70 -7.81 -4.00
CA ASP A 213 -14.56 -8.95 -3.71
C ASP A 213 -14.90 -9.59 -5.07
N ALA A 214 -14.59 -10.87 -5.23
CA ALA A 214 -14.92 -11.58 -6.47
C ALA A 214 -16.37 -11.28 -6.79
N HIS A 215 -16.66 -10.69 -7.96
CA HIS A 215 -18.01 -10.47 -8.42
C HIS A 215 -18.76 -11.78 -8.25
N LYS A 216 -19.72 -11.82 -7.32
CA LYS A 216 -20.76 -12.85 -7.35
C LYS A 216 -21.45 -12.60 -8.67
N GLY A 217 -21.14 -13.46 -9.65
CA GLY A 217 -21.68 -13.36 -10.98
C GLY A 217 -23.17 -13.10 -10.89
N ASP A 218 -23.60 -12.15 -11.69
CA ASP A 218 -24.98 -11.95 -12.04
C ASP A 218 -25.45 -13.26 -12.71
N GLU A 219 -25.89 -14.22 -11.89
CA GLU A 219 -26.60 -15.38 -12.37
C GLU A 219 -27.92 -14.86 -12.87
N GLY A 220 -27.99 -14.78 -14.20
CA GLY A 220 -29.12 -14.31 -14.98
C GLY A 220 -30.42 -14.85 -14.44
N LYS A 221 -31.36 -13.94 -14.31
CA LYS A 221 -32.79 -14.28 -14.36
C LYS A 221 -33.17 -14.30 -15.81
N GLU A 222 -33.38 -15.53 -16.29
CA GLU A 222 -34.29 -15.76 -17.44
C GLU A 222 -35.71 -15.31 -17.08
#